data_9de7e6094af308ae778f9b0fe9b25ae5
#
_entry.id   9de7e6094af308ae778f9b0fe9b25ae5
#
_cell.length_a   1.000
_cell.length_b   1.000
_cell.length_c   1.000
_cell.angle_alpha   90.00
_cell.angle_beta   90.00
_cell.angle_gamma   90.00
#
_symmetry.space_group_name_H-M   'P 1'
#
loop_
_entity.id
_entity.type
_entity.pdbx_description
1 polymer ?
#
loop_
_entity_poly.entity_id
_entity_poly.type
_entity_poly.pdbx_seq_one_letter_code
_entity_poly.pdbx_strand_id
1 'polypeptide(L)'
;MKFLELNKKLHATKHFNDKAVDPKDVRTAIEIATLAPSAHNSQPWKFVVVREKNAELAEIAFGANKDQITEAPVTIALFTDTDLVKRARKIARVAGVNNMSDELLQYYMQNLPVEYSHYSEQQKSDYLALNAGLVAMNLVLALTDQGIGSNIILGFDKSKANQVLDIDERFRPELLITVGYTDDKLEPSYRLPVDEIIEKR
;
A
#
# COMPACT_ATOMS: atom_id res chain seq x y z
N MET A 1 5.87 18.88 9.46
CA MET A 1 6.60 18.25 10.61
C MET A 1 8.01 17.85 10.16
N LYS A 2 9.01 17.77 11.10
CA LYS A 2 10.33 17.20 10.73
C LYS A 2 10.18 15.68 10.53
N PHE A 3 10.90 15.11 9.57
CA PHE A 3 10.75 13.68 9.20
C PHE A 3 10.97 12.72 10.38
N LEU A 4 11.96 12.99 11.23
CA LEU A 4 12.20 12.20 12.44
C LEU A 4 10.99 12.23 13.40
N GLU A 5 10.38 13.39 13.61
CA GLU A 5 9.22 13.54 14.48
C GLU A 5 7.98 12.86 13.90
N LEU A 6 7.84 12.86 12.59
CA LEU A 6 6.78 12.12 11.88
C LEU A 6 6.92 10.62 12.14
N ASN A 7 8.13 10.07 11.97
CA ASN A 7 8.38 8.65 12.23
C ASN A 7 8.19 8.26 13.70
N LYS A 8 8.48 9.14 14.63
CA LYS A 8 8.20 8.91 16.07
C LYS A 8 6.70 8.91 16.39
N LYS A 9 5.90 9.62 15.62
CA LYS A 9 4.44 9.66 15.78
C LYS A 9 3.72 8.48 15.11
N LEU A 10 4.36 7.81 14.15
CA LEU A 10 3.79 6.66 13.47
C LEU A 10 3.65 5.48 14.43
N HIS A 11 2.41 5.07 14.70
CA HIS A 11 2.06 3.93 15.55
C HIS A 11 0.95 3.12 14.89
N ALA A 12 0.87 1.84 15.23
CA ALA A 12 -0.25 0.99 14.88
C ALA A 12 -1.48 1.39 15.71
N THR A 13 -2.44 2.05 15.09
CA THR A 13 -3.72 2.42 15.73
C THR A 13 -4.68 1.24 15.62
N LYS A 14 -5.09 0.69 16.76
CA LYS A 14 -5.91 -0.53 16.82
C LYS A 14 -7.37 -0.27 17.19
N HIS A 15 -7.65 0.83 17.87
CA HIS A 15 -8.99 1.26 18.26
C HIS A 15 -9.27 2.64 17.69
N PHE A 16 -10.47 2.82 17.18
CA PHE A 16 -10.88 4.05 16.50
C PHE A 16 -12.08 4.66 17.22
N ASN A 17 -12.13 5.98 17.26
CA ASN A 17 -13.30 6.72 17.72
C ASN A 17 -14.28 6.98 16.56
N ASP A 18 -15.45 7.52 16.90
CA ASP A 18 -16.56 7.77 15.94
C ASP A 18 -16.32 8.96 14.99
N LYS A 19 -15.16 9.61 15.08
CA LYS A 19 -14.85 10.76 14.22
C LYS A 19 -14.67 10.30 12.77
N ALA A 20 -15.52 10.84 11.89
CA ALA A 20 -15.45 10.53 10.47
C ALA A 20 -14.15 11.03 9.83
N VAL A 21 -13.57 10.21 8.94
CA VAL A 21 -12.42 10.59 8.11
C VAL A 21 -12.92 11.20 6.80
N ASP A 22 -12.48 12.44 6.50
CA ASP A 22 -12.87 13.12 5.27
C ASP A 22 -12.33 12.34 4.05
N PRO A 23 -13.16 12.05 3.04
CA PRO A 23 -12.71 11.44 1.79
C PRO A 23 -11.56 12.18 1.11
N LYS A 24 -11.47 13.51 1.27
CA LYS A 24 -10.40 14.34 0.73
C LYS A 24 -9.06 14.04 1.40
N ASP A 25 -9.05 13.81 2.72
CA ASP A 25 -7.84 13.48 3.46
C ASP A 25 -7.29 12.13 3.02
N VAL A 26 -8.17 11.11 2.87
CA VAL A 26 -7.80 9.80 2.33
C VAL A 26 -7.22 9.94 0.92
N ARG A 27 -7.87 10.73 0.05
CA ARG A 27 -7.38 10.98 -1.30
C ARG A 27 -6.01 11.63 -1.29
N THR A 28 -5.82 12.67 -0.49
CA THR A 28 -4.54 13.38 -0.35
C THR A 28 -3.44 12.44 0.14
N ALA A 29 -3.74 11.58 1.14
CA ALA A 29 -2.78 10.59 1.61
C ALA A 29 -2.38 9.60 0.51
N ILE A 30 -3.33 9.14 -0.31
CA ILE A 30 -3.04 8.27 -1.45
C ILE A 30 -2.21 9.00 -2.52
N GLU A 31 -2.52 10.25 -2.83
CA GLU A 31 -1.73 11.07 -3.77
C GLU A 31 -0.27 11.20 -3.30
N ILE A 32 -0.03 11.47 -2.03
CA ILE A 32 1.31 11.49 -1.43
C ILE A 32 1.94 10.09 -1.49
N ALA A 33 1.18 9.04 -1.16
CA ALA A 33 1.66 7.67 -1.20
C ALA A 33 2.20 7.28 -2.58
N THR A 34 1.53 7.71 -3.66
CA THR A 34 1.95 7.39 -5.03
C THR A 34 3.25 8.04 -5.46
N LEU A 35 3.81 8.95 -4.68
CA LEU A 35 5.17 9.49 -4.86
C LEU A 35 6.26 8.51 -4.41
N ALA A 36 5.90 7.39 -3.80
CA ALA A 36 6.84 6.32 -3.47
C ALA A 36 7.56 5.82 -4.73
N PRO A 37 8.85 5.50 -4.63
CA PRO A 37 9.56 4.84 -5.71
C PRO A 37 8.99 3.45 -5.96
N SER A 38 9.15 2.95 -7.18
CA SER A 38 8.88 1.56 -7.52
C SER A 38 9.91 1.06 -8.53
N ALA A 39 10.21 -0.22 -8.52
CA ALA A 39 11.14 -0.79 -9.48
C ALA A 39 10.65 -0.51 -10.90
N HIS A 40 11.54 -0.01 -11.77
CA HIS A 40 11.22 0.46 -13.12
C HIS A 40 10.07 1.49 -13.18
N ASN A 41 9.83 2.24 -12.13
CA ASN A 41 8.66 3.13 -12.01
C ASN A 41 7.34 2.45 -12.40
N SER A 42 7.22 1.15 -12.11
CA SER A 42 6.10 0.32 -12.55
C SER A 42 4.78 0.64 -11.87
N GLN A 43 4.84 1.25 -10.68
CA GLN A 43 3.67 1.70 -9.92
C GLN A 43 2.54 0.64 -9.92
N PRO A 44 2.82 -0.63 -9.54
CA PRO A 44 1.90 -1.74 -9.77
C PRO A 44 0.69 -1.74 -8.82
N TRP A 45 0.56 -0.76 -7.97
CA TRP A 45 -0.45 -0.67 -6.93
C TRP A 45 -1.82 -0.24 -7.43
N LYS A 46 -2.86 -0.73 -6.72
CA LYS A 46 -4.24 -0.29 -6.81
C LYS A 46 -4.80 -0.17 -5.40
N PHE A 47 -5.35 0.97 -5.06
CA PHE A 47 -6.01 1.22 -3.77
C PHE A 47 -7.52 1.04 -3.92
N VAL A 48 -8.12 0.32 -2.99
CA VAL A 48 -9.58 0.18 -2.85
C VAL A 48 -9.96 0.75 -1.49
N VAL A 49 -10.67 1.87 -1.50
CA VAL A 49 -11.13 2.55 -0.27
C VAL A 49 -12.49 1.98 0.11
N VAL A 50 -12.53 1.29 1.24
CA VAL A 50 -13.71 0.60 1.76
C VAL A 50 -14.30 1.40 2.91
N ARG A 51 -15.60 1.69 2.86
CA ARG A 51 -16.37 2.36 3.92
C ARG A 51 -17.63 1.60 4.30
N GLU A 52 -18.29 0.99 3.34
CA GLU A 52 -19.60 0.32 3.53
C GLU A 52 -19.47 -1.19 3.67
N LYS A 53 -18.37 -1.80 3.19
CA LYS A 53 -18.12 -3.25 3.22
C LYS A 53 -17.14 -3.68 4.30
N ASN A 54 -16.89 -2.86 5.33
CA ASN A 54 -15.95 -3.22 6.39
C ASN A 54 -16.36 -4.49 7.14
N ALA A 55 -17.65 -4.70 7.38
CA ALA A 55 -18.14 -5.92 8.04
C ALA A 55 -17.84 -7.18 7.20
N GLU A 56 -18.08 -7.16 5.89
CA GLU A 56 -17.79 -8.27 4.98
C GLU A 56 -16.28 -8.53 4.89
N LEU A 57 -15.48 -7.46 4.89
CA LEU A 57 -14.02 -7.56 4.87
C LEU A 57 -13.47 -8.09 6.20
N ALA A 58 -14.09 -7.76 7.32
CA ALA A 58 -13.73 -8.29 8.64
C ALA A 58 -13.95 -9.81 8.73
N GLU A 59 -14.95 -10.38 8.02
CA GLU A 59 -15.20 -11.82 8.02
C GLU A 59 -14.06 -12.66 7.43
N ILE A 60 -13.24 -12.07 6.57
CA ILE A 60 -12.04 -12.73 6.01
C ILE A 60 -10.76 -12.43 6.78
N ALA A 61 -10.82 -11.62 7.83
CA ALA A 61 -9.66 -11.29 8.67
C ALA A 61 -9.47 -12.31 9.82
N PHE A 62 -8.23 -12.42 10.31
CA PHE A 62 -7.89 -13.37 11.37
C PHE A 62 -7.73 -12.69 12.73
N GLY A 63 -8.26 -13.34 13.78
CA GLY A 63 -8.10 -12.93 15.16
C GLY A 63 -8.56 -11.49 15.42
N ALA A 64 -7.79 -10.74 16.18
CA ALA A 64 -8.10 -9.36 16.56
C ALA A 64 -8.17 -8.37 15.37
N ASN A 65 -7.75 -8.76 14.18
CA ASN A 65 -7.87 -7.90 13.00
C ASN A 65 -9.34 -7.71 12.58
N LYS A 66 -10.24 -8.65 12.93
CA LYS A 66 -11.68 -8.51 12.68
C LYS A 66 -12.23 -7.25 13.37
N ASP A 67 -11.97 -7.12 14.65
CA ASP A 67 -12.48 -6.01 15.46
C ASP A 67 -11.93 -4.69 14.92
N GLN A 68 -10.63 -4.63 14.62
CA GLN A 68 -9.99 -3.44 14.06
C GLN A 68 -10.60 -2.98 12.73
N ILE A 69 -10.93 -3.93 11.83
CA ILE A 69 -11.57 -3.62 10.55
C ILE A 69 -13.01 -3.16 10.77
N THR A 70 -13.71 -3.80 11.70
CA THR A 70 -15.11 -3.47 12.03
C THR A 70 -15.23 -2.07 12.64
N GLU A 71 -14.31 -1.71 13.53
CA GLU A 71 -14.29 -0.41 14.22
C GLU A 71 -13.79 0.73 13.32
N ALA A 72 -12.95 0.42 12.32
CA ALA A 72 -12.36 1.45 11.48
C ALA A 72 -13.39 2.15 10.59
N PRO A 73 -13.47 3.48 10.58
CA PRO A 73 -14.37 4.22 9.67
C PRO A 73 -13.99 4.06 8.21
N VAL A 74 -12.74 3.67 7.93
CA VAL A 74 -12.22 3.41 6.58
C VAL A 74 -11.22 2.27 6.63
N THR A 75 -11.30 1.35 5.66
CA THR A 75 -10.23 0.40 5.37
C THR A 75 -9.74 0.60 3.94
N ILE A 76 -8.44 0.70 3.75
CA ILE A 76 -7.81 0.76 2.42
C ILE A 76 -7.23 -0.62 2.13
N ALA A 77 -7.76 -1.29 1.12
CA ALA A 77 -7.18 -2.53 0.63
C ALA A 77 -6.18 -2.20 -0.50
N LEU A 78 -4.94 -2.63 -0.31
CA LEU A 78 -3.87 -2.47 -1.29
C LEU A 78 -3.72 -3.74 -2.12
N PHE A 79 -3.88 -3.59 -3.40
CA PHE A 79 -3.68 -4.62 -4.41
C PHE A 79 -2.50 -4.27 -5.31
N THR A 80 -1.94 -5.28 -5.97
CA THR A 80 -0.95 -5.09 -7.05
C THR A 80 -1.42 -5.71 -8.35
N ASP A 81 -1.09 -5.08 -9.46
CA ASP A 81 -1.40 -5.50 -10.81
C ASP A 81 -0.42 -6.58 -11.27
N THR A 82 -0.89 -7.81 -11.46
CA THR A 82 -0.05 -8.93 -11.87
C THR A 82 0.35 -8.91 -13.34
N ASP A 83 -0.33 -8.12 -14.18
CA ASP A 83 0.02 -7.93 -15.59
C ASP A 83 1.07 -6.82 -15.75
N LEU A 84 2.31 -7.15 -15.38
CA LEU A 84 3.44 -6.22 -15.46
C LEU A 84 3.75 -5.78 -16.90
N VAL A 85 3.48 -6.63 -17.89
CA VAL A 85 3.66 -6.31 -19.32
C VAL A 85 2.72 -5.19 -19.75
N LYS A 86 1.43 -5.33 -19.43
CA LYS A 86 0.44 -4.28 -19.69
C LYS A 86 0.75 -3.01 -18.93
N ARG A 87 1.28 -3.16 -17.71
CA ARG A 87 1.68 -2.04 -16.85
C ARG A 87 2.84 -1.24 -17.47
N ALA A 88 3.90 -1.90 -17.92
CA ALA A 88 5.02 -1.27 -18.61
C ALA A 88 4.56 -0.45 -19.82
N ARG A 89 3.73 -1.05 -20.68
CA ARG A 89 3.18 -0.37 -21.85
C ARG A 89 2.30 0.84 -21.50
N LYS A 90 1.52 0.74 -20.39
CA LYS A 90 0.71 1.86 -19.92
C LYS A 90 1.59 3.02 -19.47
N ILE A 91 2.65 2.74 -18.70
CA ILE A 91 3.60 3.74 -18.23
C ILE A 91 4.29 4.42 -19.41
N ALA A 92 4.78 3.64 -20.38
CA ALA A 92 5.39 4.18 -21.59
C ALA A 92 4.48 5.17 -22.32
N ARG A 93 3.20 4.85 -22.47
CA ARG A 93 2.23 5.76 -23.12
C ARG A 93 2.06 7.07 -22.36
N VAL A 94 1.95 7.00 -21.03
CA VAL A 94 1.82 8.20 -20.19
C VAL A 94 3.10 9.03 -20.18
N ALA A 95 4.26 8.37 -20.10
CA ALA A 95 5.57 9.02 -20.07
C ALA A 95 5.96 9.61 -21.42
N GLY A 96 5.58 8.97 -22.53
CA GLY A 96 5.79 9.49 -23.89
C GLY A 96 5.12 10.85 -24.13
N VAL A 97 3.96 11.08 -23.51
CA VAL A 97 3.27 12.39 -23.53
C VAL A 97 4.06 13.45 -22.72
N ASN A 98 4.87 13.02 -21.75
CA ASN A 98 5.63 13.88 -20.84
C ASN A 98 7.12 14.00 -21.23
N ASN A 99 7.46 13.92 -22.52
CA ASN A 99 8.82 14.10 -23.07
C ASN A 99 9.86 13.09 -22.55
N MET A 100 9.48 11.82 -22.36
CA MET A 100 10.46 10.74 -22.17
C MET A 100 11.35 10.60 -23.42
N SER A 101 12.65 10.32 -23.25
CA SER A 101 13.52 10.07 -24.39
C SER A 101 13.06 8.84 -25.20
N ASP A 102 13.32 8.87 -26.52
CA ASP A 102 12.94 7.76 -27.42
C ASP A 102 13.57 6.42 -26.98
N GLU A 103 14.81 6.46 -26.50
CA GLU A 103 15.52 5.28 -26.00
C GLU A 103 14.82 4.66 -24.79
N LEU A 104 14.44 5.49 -23.82
CA LEU A 104 13.74 5.05 -22.62
C LEU A 104 12.31 4.58 -22.95
N LEU A 105 11.65 5.25 -23.87
CA LEU A 105 10.32 4.84 -24.37
C LEU A 105 10.40 3.47 -25.04
N GLN A 106 11.43 3.23 -25.87
CA GLN A 106 11.67 1.94 -26.50
C GLN A 106 11.95 0.84 -25.46
N TYR A 107 12.73 1.13 -24.43
CA TYR A 107 12.96 0.21 -23.33
C TYR A 107 11.65 -0.24 -22.66
N TYR A 108 10.78 0.69 -22.27
CA TYR A 108 9.50 0.37 -21.65
C TYR A 108 8.52 -0.34 -22.56
N MET A 109 8.57 -0.09 -23.87
CA MET A 109 7.65 -0.69 -24.84
C MET A 109 8.09 -2.07 -25.31
N GLN A 110 9.38 -2.36 -25.32
CA GLN A 110 9.95 -3.58 -25.95
C GLN A 110 10.74 -4.43 -24.94
N ASN A 111 11.76 -3.86 -24.28
CA ASN A 111 12.70 -4.63 -23.47
C ASN A 111 12.08 -5.06 -22.14
N LEU A 112 11.50 -4.11 -21.38
CA LEU A 112 10.92 -4.39 -20.08
C LEU A 112 9.74 -5.39 -20.13
N PRO A 113 8.82 -5.38 -21.11
CA PRO A 113 7.85 -6.43 -21.29
C PRO A 113 8.45 -7.84 -21.49
N VAL A 114 9.57 -7.95 -22.20
CA VAL A 114 10.29 -9.21 -22.38
C VAL A 114 10.91 -9.66 -21.06
N GLU A 115 11.57 -8.76 -20.33
CA GLU A 115 12.12 -9.03 -19.01
C GLU A 115 11.04 -9.56 -18.05
N TYR A 116 9.89 -8.88 -17.96
CA TYR A 116 8.78 -9.31 -17.10
C TYR A 116 8.18 -10.67 -17.52
N SER A 117 8.21 -11.01 -18.82
CA SER A 117 7.72 -12.31 -19.29
C SER A 117 8.59 -13.48 -18.84
N HIS A 118 9.83 -13.24 -18.45
CA HIS A 118 10.76 -14.25 -17.94
C HIS A 118 10.71 -14.41 -16.41
N TYR A 119 9.98 -13.55 -15.68
CA TYR A 119 9.83 -13.70 -14.25
C TYR A 119 9.11 -15.00 -13.91
N SER A 120 9.70 -15.79 -13.03
CA SER A 120 8.98 -16.88 -12.36
C SER A 120 7.84 -16.30 -11.50
N GLU A 121 6.86 -17.12 -11.14
CA GLU A 121 5.77 -16.69 -10.25
C GLU A 121 6.31 -16.17 -8.89
N GLN A 122 7.38 -16.79 -8.38
CA GLN A 122 8.02 -16.31 -7.15
C GLN A 122 8.65 -14.93 -7.34
N GLN A 123 9.44 -14.74 -8.41
CA GLN A 123 10.05 -13.43 -8.70
C GLN A 123 9.00 -12.34 -8.88
N LYS A 124 7.91 -12.64 -9.59
CA LYS A 124 6.78 -11.73 -9.73
C LYS A 124 6.14 -11.41 -8.39
N SER A 125 5.93 -12.43 -7.55
CA SER A 125 5.37 -12.27 -6.21
C SER A 125 6.23 -11.37 -5.35
N ASP A 126 7.53 -11.61 -5.30
CA ASP A 126 8.48 -10.82 -4.51
C ASP A 126 8.57 -9.37 -5.01
N TYR A 127 8.62 -9.20 -6.33
CA TYR A 127 8.60 -7.89 -6.97
C TYR A 127 7.36 -7.07 -6.58
N LEU A 128 6.18 -7.68 -6.64
CA LEU A 128 4.92 -7.01 -6.33
C LEU A 128 4.81 -6.68 -4.84
N ALA A 129 5.17 -7.62 -3.97
CA ALA A 129 5.14 -7.42 -2.51
C ALA A 129 6.11 -6.32 -2.05
N LEU A 130 7.33 -6.26 -2.61
CA LEU A 130 8.28 -5.20 -2.31
C LEU A 130 7.72 -3.82 -2.68
N ASN A 131 7.17 -3.68 -3.89
CA ASN A 131 6.59 -2.41 -4.33
C ASN A 131 5.36 -2.02 -3.51
N ALA A 132 4.54 -3.00 -3.07
CA ALA A 132 3.42 -2.75 -2.16
C ALA A 132 3.89 -2.21 -0.80
N GLY A 133 4.98 -2.78 -0.24
CA GLY A 133 5.57 -2.29 1.01
C GLY A 133 6.06 -0.86 0.92
N LEU A 134 6.69 -0.47 -0.19
CA LEU A 134 7.18 0.90 -0.41
C LEU A 134 6.03 1.92 -0.40
N VAL A 135 4.97 1.66 -1.15
CA VAL A 135 3.83 2.58 -1.21
C VAL A 135 2.99 2.57 0.07
N ALA A 136 2.86 1.42 0.74
CA ALA A 136 2.15 1.31 2.01
C ALA A 136 2.84 2.14 3.11
N MET A 137 4.18 2.08 3.21
CA MET A 137 4.92 2.89 4.19
C MET A 137 4.73 4.39 3.93
N ASN A 138 4.76 4.82 2.67
CA ASN A 138 4.52 6.21 2.33
C ASN A 138 3.08 6.65 2.66
N LEU A 139 2.09 5.75 2.47
CA LEU A 139 0.69 6.02 2.80
C LEU A 139 0.49 6.22 4.31
N VAL A 140 1.03 5.33 5.16
CA VAL A 140 0.85 5.47 6.61
C VAL A 140 1.58 6.69 7.17
N LEU A 141 2.70 7.10 6.57
CA LEU A 141 3.36 8.37 6.91
C LEU A 141 2.50 9.57 6.52
N ALA A 142 1.89 9.55 5.34
CA ALA A 142 1.01 10.62 4.88
C ALA A 142 -0.24 10.77 5.76
N LEU A 143 -0.84 9.66 6.18
CA LEU A 143 -1.95 9.65 7.15
C LEU A 143 -1.51 10.22 8.50
N THR A 144 -0.34 9.77 9.01
CA THR A 144 0.21 10.25 10.28
C THR A 144 0.50 11.76 10.26
N ASP A 145 0.98 12.30 9.13
CA ASP A 145 1.24 13.75 8.98
C ASP A 145 -0.04 14.57 9.03
N GLN A 146 -1.16 14.00 8.58
CA GLN A 146 -2.51 14.57 8.69
C GLN A 146 -3.15 14.35 10.06
N GLY A 147 -2.48 13.66 11.01
CA GLY A 147 -3.03 13.34 12.33
C GLY A 147 -4.07 12.22 12.30
N ILE A 148 -4.06 11.40 11.26
CA ILE A 148 -4.95 10.25 11.10
C ILE A 148 -4.20 8.98 11.49
N GLY A 149 -4.79 8.19 12.38
CA GLY A 149 -4.26 6.90 12.81
C GLY A 149 -4.44 5.82 11.74
N SER A 150 -3.53 4.85 11.71
CA SER A 150 -3.63 3.72 10.80
C SER A 150 -2.95 2.47 11.33
N ASN A 151 -3.37 1.29 10.84
CA ASN A 151 -2.70 0.03 11.10
C ASN A 151 -2.63 -0.83 9.84
N ILE A 152 -1.44 -1.39 9.55
CA ILE A 152 -1.23 -2.33 8.44
C ILE A 152 -1.59 -3.74 8.91
N ILE A 153 -2.46 -4.40 8.18
CA ILE A 153 -2.96 -5.75 8.46
C ILE A 153 -2.55 -6.70 7.33
N LEU A 154 -1.80 -7.74 7.68
CA LEU A 154 -1.43 -8.85 6.78
C LEU A 154 -2.26 -10.11 7.08
N GLY A 155 -2.88 -10.18 8.26
CA GLY A 155 -3.62 -11.33 8.75
C GLY A 155 -5.06 -11.38 8.25
N PHE A 156 -5.26 -11.74 6.98
CA PHE A 156 -6.57 -11.98 6.36
C PHE A 156 -6.46 -13.03 5.24
N ASP A 157 -7.59 -13.63 4.87
CA ASP A 157 -7.66 -14.58 3.76
C ASP A 157 -7.63 -13.85 2.41
N LYS A 158 -6.42 -13.76 1.85
CA LYS A 158 -6.19 -13.08 0.56
C LYS A 158 -6.97 -13.71 -0.59
N SER A 159 -7.27 -15.02 -0.54
CA SER A 159 -7.97 -15.72 -1.62
C SER A 159 -9.42 -15.28 -1.78
N LYS A 160 -10.00 -14.66 -0.75
CA LYS A 160 -11.38 -14.17 -0.75
C LYS A 160 -11.51 -12.67 -1.01
N ALA A 161 -10.42 -11.93 -0.90
CA ALA A 161 -10.45 -10.47 -0.94
C ALA A 161 -10.98 -9.90 -2.27
N ASN A 162 -10.64 -10.53 -3.39
CA ASN A 162 -11.13 -10.12 -4.71
C ASN A 162 -12.65 -10.27 -4.80
N GLN A 163 -13.20 -11.39 -4.34
CA GLN A 163 -14.63 -11.64 -4.33
C GLN A 163 -15.38 -10.66 -3.41
N VAL A 164 -14.90 -10.46 -2.18
CA VAL A 164 -15.52 -9.57 -1.19
C VAL A 164 -15.59 -8.13 -1.69
N LEU A 165 -14.52 -7.68 -2.36
CA LEU A 165 -14.39 -6.29 -2.81
C LEU A 165 -14.79 -6.07 -4.27
N ASP A 166 -15.24 -7.12 -4.97
CA ASP A 166 -15.57 -7.09 -6.40
C ASP A 166 -14.42 -6.53 -7.26
N ILE A 167 -13.22 -7.07 -7.04
CA ILE A 167 -11.99 -6.71 -7.74
C ILE A 167 -11.56 -7.84 -8.67
N ASP A 168 -11.23 -7.48 -9.91
CA ASP A 168 -10.71 -8.40 -10.92
C ASP A 168 -9.51 -9.20 -10.38
N GLU A 169 -9.51 -10.53 -10.63
CA GLU A 169 -8.47 -11.48 -10.20
C GLU A 169 -7.06 -11.15 -10.70
N ARG A 170 -6.95 -10.31 -11.71
CA ARG A 170 -5.68 -9.73 -12.15
C ARG A 170 -4.98 -8.95 -11.04
N PHE A 171 -5.72 -8.40 -10.10
CA PHE A 171 -5.16 -7.65 -8.98
C PHE A 171 -4.98 -8.57 -7.78
N ARG A 172 -3.72 -8.74 -7.35
CA ARG A 172 -3.37 -9.54 -6.18
C ARG A 172 -3.52 -8.72 -4.90
N PRO A 173 -4.27 -9.18 -3.88
CA PRO A 173 -4.37 -8.49 -2.60
C PRO A 173 -3.04 -8.61 -1.83
N GLU A 174 -2.53 -7.51 -1.33
CA GLU A 174 -1.27 -7.45 -0.60
C GLU A 174 -1.49 -7.28 0.91
N LEU A 175 -2.20 -6.24 1.29
CA LEU A 175 -2.45 -5.89 2.70
C LEU A 175 -3.70 -5.01 2.81
N LEU A 176 -4.20 -4.91 4.04
CA LEU A 176 -5.24 -3.96 4.41
C LEU A 176 -4.65 -2.89 5.32
N ILE A 177 -5.20 -1.68 5.28
CA ILE A 177 -4.82 -0.57 6.16
C ILE A 177 -6.11 -0.02 6.76
N THR A 178 -6.32 -0.20 8.07
CA THR A 178 -7.39 0.47 8.80
C THR A 178 -6.99 1.91 9.06
N VAL A 179 -7.94 2.84 8.94
CA VAL A 179 -7.72 4.29 8.95
C VAL A 179 -8.81 4.96 9.76
N GLY A 180 -8.45 5.80 10.72
CA GLY A 180 -9.38 6.53 11.56
C GLY A 180 -8.69 7.39 12.60
N TYR A 181 -9.48 8.08 13.43
CA TYR A 181 -8.97 8.80 14.58
C TYR A 181 -9.05 7.94 15.83
N THR A 182 -8.19 8.21 16.82
CA THR A 182 -8.16 7.51 18.11
C THR A 182 -7.98 8.49 19.25
N ASP A 183 -8.55 8.14 20.39
CA ASP A 183 -8.33 8.82 21.67
C ASP A 183 -7.29 8.10 22.55
N ASP A 184 -6.80 6.94 22.06
CA ASP A 184 -5.80 6.15 22.76
C ASP A 184 -4.48 6.91 22.86
N LYS A 185 -3.85 6.82 24.04
CA LYS A 185 -2.47 7.24 24.21
C LYS A 185 -1.56 6.20 23.58
N LEU A 186 -0.99 6.54 22.43
CA LEU A 186 -0.10 5.65 21.70
C LEU A 186 1.28 5.60 22.38
N GLU A 187 1.72 4.38 22.73
CA GLU A 187 3.04 4.16 23.32
C GLU A 187 4.07 3.86 22.23
N PRO A 188 5.32 4.34 22.36
CA PRO A 188 6.38 4.07 21.39
C PRO A 188 6.63 2.57 21.20
N SER A 189 6.66 2.12 19.96
CA SER A 189 7.00 0.74 19.67
C SER A 189 8.50 0.50 19.88
N TYR A 190 8.86 -0.62 20.49
CA TYR A 190 10.24 -1.06 20.63
C TYR A 190 10.93 -1.22 19.28
N ARG A 191 12.22 -0.89 19.21
CA ARG A 191 13.09 -1.12 18.06
C ARG A 191 14.40 -1.73 18.55
N LEU A 192 14.97 -2.63 17.76
CA LEU A 192 16.31 -3.13 18.02
C LEU A 192 17.32 -1.98 17.91
N PRO A 193 18.39 -2.00 18.73
CA PRO A 193 19.51 -1.07 18.57
C PRO A 193 20.10 -1.16 17.15
N VAL A 194 20.44 -0.01 16.59
CA VAL A 194 20.96 0.06 15.21
C VAL A 194 22.23 -0.77 15.04
N ASP A 195 23.07 -0.85 16.06
CA ASP A 195 24.33 -1.63 16.02
C ASP A 195 24.10 -3.15 15.89
N GLU A 196 22.91 -3.66 16.22
CA GLU A 196 22.55 -5.08 16.02
C GLU A 196 22.14 -5.40 14.57
N ILE A 197 21.86 -4.39 13.77
CA ILE A 197 21.35 -4.55 12.39
C ILE A 197 22.25 -3.92 11.33
N ILE A 198 23.38 -3.31 11.73
CA ILE A 198 24.38 -2.75 10.84
C ILE A 198 25.63 -3.63 10.85
N GLU A 199 26.08 -4.08 9.69
CA GLU A 199 27.37 -4.71 9.50
C GLU A 199 28.25 -3.77 8.65
N LYS A 200 29.43 -3.44 9.15
CA LYS A 200 30.43 -2.63 8.42
C LYS A 200 31.48 -3.57 7.84
N ARG A 201 31.75 -3.46 6.55
CA ARG A 201 32.77 -4.22 5.83
C ARG A 201 33.76 -3.30 5.16
#